data_13fe9c6e3f62bee2bbe6931413f1faf4
#
_entry.id   13fe9c6e3f62bee2bbe6931413f1faf4
#
_cell.length_a   1.000
_cell.length_b   1.000
_cell.length_c   1.000
_cell.angle_alpha   90.00
_cell.angle_beta   90.00
_cell.angle_gamma   90.00
#
_symmetry.space_group_name_H-M   'P 1'
#
loop_
_entity.id
_entity.type
_entity.pdbx_description
1 polymer ?
#
loop_
_entity_poly.entity_id
_entity_poly.type
_entity_poly.pdbx_seq_one_letter_code
_entity_poly.pdbx_strand_id
1 'polypeptide(L)'
;MSIWNQLVGQDEVVQQLARAVTDADALRRGERGPAMTHAWLITGPPGSGRSTAATSFAAALACPENGCGTCQTCRMSPVNGHPDVHVVAAEGLTYGVDDARELVRQSSLSPVEAPWNVFVVEDADRFTDEA
;
A
#
# COMPACT_ATOMS: atom_id res chain seq x y z
N MET A 1 -16.12 -0.57 12.30
CA MET A 1 -15.27 0.55 11.84
C MET A 1 -14.41 0.06 10.71
N SER A 2 -14.13 0.92 9.72
CA SER A 2 -13.37 0.53 8.55
C SER A 2 -12.08 1.34 8.47
N ILE A 3 -11.03 0.76 7.91
CA ILE A 3 -9.78 1.47 7.67
C ILE A 3 -10.00 2.71 6.80
N TRP A 4 -11.01 2.69 5.93
CA TRP A 4 -11.34 3.78 5.01
C TRP A 4 -11.93 5.02 5.70
N ASN A 5 -12.32 4.91 6.96
CA ASN A 5 -12.88 6.05 7.70
C ASN A 5 -11.87 7.20 7.89
N GLN A 6 -10.58 6.91 7.71
CA GLN A 6 -9.53 7.93 7.77
C GLN A 6 -9.51 8.86 6.54
N LEU A 7 -10.17 8.46 5.46
CA LEU A 7 -10.21 9.22 4.21
C LEU A 7 -11.49 10.03 4.11
N VAL A 8 -11.48 11.22 4.70
CA VAL A 8 -12.64 12.11 4.70
C VAL A 8 -12.73 12.86 3.38
N GLY A 9 -13.89 12.84 2.74
CA GLY A 9 -14.13 13.58 1.51
C GLY A 9 -13.52 12.97 0.25
N GLN A 10 -13.09 11.70 0.30
CA GLN A 10 -12.44 11.00 -0.82
C GLN A 10 -13.22 9.75 -1.22
N ASP A 11 -14.54 9.88 -1.35
CA ASP A 11 -15.41 8.71 -1.55
C ASP A 11 -15.11 7.94 -2.84
N GLU A 12 -14.79 8.63 -3.93
CA GLU A 12 -14.45 7.95 -5.19
C GLU A 12 -13.17 7.13 -5.07
N VAL A 13 -12.15 7.69 -4.41
CA VAL A 13 -10.87 6.99 -4.17
C VAL A 13 -11.12 5.78 -3.28
N VAL A 14 -11.88 5.94 -2.21
CA VAL A 14 -12.23 4.84 -1.30
C VAL A 14 -12.94 3.73 -2.05
N GLN A 15 -13.91 4.04 -2.88
CA GLN A 15 -14.65 3.04 -3.65
C GLN A 15 -13.72 2.27 -4.60
N GLN A 16 -12.83 2.99 -5.28
CA GLN A 16 -11.88 2.37 -6.21
C GLN A 16 -10.91 1.44 -5.48
N LEU A 17 -10.34 1.89 -4.38
CA LEU A 17 -9.38 1.10 -3.61
C LEU A 17 -10.05 -0.09 -2.91
N ALA A 18 -11.24 0.11 -2.36
CA ALA A 18 -11.99 -0.97 -1.73
C ALA A 18 -12.37 -2.06 -2.73
N ARG A 19 -12.73 -1.69 -3.95
CA ARG A 19 -12.99 -2.64 -5.03
C ARG A 19 -11.73 -3.42 -5.39
N ALA A 20 -10.59 -2.74 -5.44
CA ALA A 20 -9.31 -3.40 -5.71
C ALA A 20 -8.98 -4.43 -4.62
N VAL A 21 -9.22 -4.12 -3.36
CA VAL A 21 -9.00 -5.07 -2.25
C VAL A 21 -9.90 -6.30 -2.40
N THR A 22 -11.17 -6.11 -2.73
CA THR A 22 -12.09 -7.23 -2.99
C THR A 22 -11.60 -8.08 -4.15
N ASP A 23 -11.15 -7.46 -5.23
CA ASP A 23 -10.65 -8.17 -6.39
C ASP A 23 -9.32 -8.86 -6.12
N ALA A 24 -8.49 -8.31 -5.24
CA ALA A 24 -7.27 -8.98 -4.80
C ALA A 24 -7.58 -10.30 -4.09
N ASP A 25 -8.61 -10.32 -3.25
CA ASP A 25 -9.07 -11.56 -2.63
C ASP A 25 -9.56 -12.57 -3.67
N ALA A 26 -10.27 -12.11 -4.69
CA ALA A 26 -10.71 -12.98 -5.78
C ALA A 26 -9.52 -13.59 -6.52
N LEU A 27 -8.48 -12.80 -6.79
CA LEU A 27 -7.26 -13.28 -7.43
C LEU A 27 -6.57 -14.37 -6.61
N ARG A 28 -6.56 -14.24 -5.28
CA ARG A 28 -6.00 -15.26 -4.38
C ARG A 28 -6.73 -16.60 -4.52
N ARG A 29 -8.02 -16.57 -4.80
CA ARG A 29 -8.84 -17.77 -4.98
C ARG A 29 -8.79 -18.33 -6.40
N GLY A 30 -7.97 -17.74 -7.28
CA GLY A 30 -7.90 -18.13 -8.68
C GLY A 30 -9.05 -17.59 -9.53
N GLU A 31 -9.81 -16.62 -9.01
CA GLU A 31 -10.92 -15.99 -9.72
C GLU A 31 -10.44 -14.70 -10.40
N ARG A 32 -11.30 -14.10 -11.22
CA ARG A 32 -10.99 -12.85 -11.90
C ARG A 32 -11.09 -11.67 -10.93
N GLY A 33 -10.13 -10.76 -11.02
CA GLY A 33 -10.12 -9.56 -10.20
C GLY A 33 -9.65 -8.35 -11.00
N PRO A 34 -10.48 -7.83 -11.94
CA PRO A 34 -10.03 -6.80 -12.89
C PRO A 34 -9.73 -5.44 -12.28
N ALA A 35 -10.27 -5.13 -11.10
CA ALA A 35 -9.99 -3.86 -10.45
C ALA A 35 -8.64 -3.81 -9.73
N MET A 36 -7.98 -4.97 -9.54
CA MET A 36 -6.68 -5.02 -8.88
C MET A 36 -5.55 -5.07 -9.90
N THR A 37 -4.49 -4.30 -9.64
CA THR A 37 -3.25 -4.32 -10.42
C THR A 37 -2.07 -4.33 -9.44
N HIS A 38 -0.90 -4.74 -9.92
CA HIS A 38 0.31 -4.89 -9.09
C HIS A 38 0.94 -3.56 -8.68
N ALA A 39 0.63 -2.46 -9.35
CA ALA A 39 1.23 -1.16 -9.09
C ALA A 39 0.18 -0.05 -9.18
N TRP A 40 0.24 0.88 -8.22
CA TRP A 40 -0.68 2.00 -8.11
C TRP A 40 0.10 3.29 -7.94
N LEU A 41 -0.29 4.32 -8.67
CA LEU A 41 0.25 5.66 -8.49
C LEU A 41 -0.86 6.56 -7.93
N ILE A 42 -0.66 7.02 -6.70
CA ILE A 42 -1.61 7.90 -6.02
C ILE A 42 -1.05 9.32 -6.06
N THR A 43 -1.77 10.21 -6.70
CA THR A 43 -1.34 11.59 -6.92
C THR A 43 -2.30 12.58 -6.26
N GLY A 44 -1.81 13.77 -6.02
CA GLY A 44 -2.60 14.86 -5.46
C GLY A 44 -1.72 15.94 -4.84
N PRO A 45 -2.30 17.09 -4.48
CA PRO A 45 -1.53 18.15 -3.83
C PRO A 45 -1.16 17.76 -2.40
N PRO A 46 -0.15 18.42 -1.81
CA PRO A 46 0.18 18.20 -0.39
C PRO A 46 -1.05 18.39 0.51
N GLY A 47 -1.20 17.51 1.48
CA GLY A 47 -2.35 17.56 2.40
C GLY A 47 -3.64 16.96 1.87
N SER A 48 -3.63 16.35 0.69
CA SER A 48 -4.84 15.73 0.10
C SER A 48 -5.13 14.32 0.62
N GLY A 49 -4.27 13.77 1.49
CA GLY A 49 -4.45 12.45 2.04
C GLY A 49 -3.84 11.32 1.23
N ARG A 50 -2.86 11.64 0.37
CA ARG A 50 -2.19 10.62 -0.47
C ARG A 50 -1.56 9.51 0.36
N SER A 51 -0.80 9.89 1.38
CA SER A 51 -0.12 8.92 2.25
C SER A 51 -1.13 8.09 3.02
N THR A 52 -2.18 8.70 3.55
CA THR A 52 -3.24 8.01 4.26
C THR A 52 -3.97 7.02 3.34
N ALA A 53 -4.25 7.42 2.10
CA ALA A 53 -4.87 6.54 1.11
C ALA A 53 -3.98 5.32 0.84
N ALA A 54 -2.70 5.54 0.61
CA ALA A 54 -1.76 4.48 0.29
C ALA A 54 -1.58 3.51 1.45
N THR A 55 -1.40 4.02 2.67
CA THR A 55 -1.22 3.16 3.85
C THR A 55 -2.50 2.44 4.24
N SER A 56 -3.66 3.06 4.07
CA SER A 56 -4.95 2.40 4.30
C SER A 56 -5.18 1.26 3.30
N PHE A 57 -4.84 1.48 2.04
CA PHE A 57 -4.92 0.46 1.01
C PHE A 57 -4.00 -0.73 1.35
N ALA A 58 -2.75 -0.45 1.72
CA ALA A 58 -1.80 -1.48 2.12
C ALA A 58 -2.31 -2.29 3.31
N ALA A 59 -2.84 -1.61 4.32
CA ALA A 59 -3.41 -2.27 5.50
C ALA A 59 -4.60 -3.16 5.12
N ALA A 60 -5.47 -2.68 4.23
CA ALA A 60 -6.63 -3.45 3.78
C ALA A 60 -6.21 -4.70 3.02
N LEU A 61 -5.17 -4.62 2.19
CA LEU A 61 -4.64 -5.77 1.46
C LEU A 61 -4.08 -6.84 2.40
N ALA A 62 -3.47 -6.43 3.50
CA ALA A 62 -2.88 -7.33 4.49
C ALA A 62 -3.89 -7.83 5.52
N CYS A 63 -4.98 -7.12 5.74
CA CYS A 63 -5.99 -7.44 6.75
C CYS A 63 -6.82 -8.65 6.32
N PRO A 64 -7.02 -9.65 7.21
CA PRO A 64 -7.87 -10.81 6.88
C PRO A 64 -9.32 -10.43 6.57
N GLU A 65 -9.79 -9.27 7.05
CA GLU A 65 -11.15 -8.79 6.86
C GLU A 65 -11.22 -7.59 5.92
N ASN A 66 -10.22 -7.43 5.05
CA ASN A 66 -10.19 -6.41 4.00
C ASN A 66 -10.26 -4.97 4.51
N GLY A 67 -9.67 -4.72 5.67
CA GLY A 67 -9.59 -3.36 6.20
C GLY A 67 -10.59 -3.07 7.31
N CYS A 68 -10.67 -3.92 8.33
CA CYS A 68 -11.57 -3.71 9.47
C CYS A 68 -11.26 -2.43 10.26
N GLY A 69 -10.00 -1.97 10.22
CA GLY A 69 -9.56 -0.75 10.89
C GLY A 69 -9.21 -0.92 12.37
N THR A 70 -9.46 -2.10 12.94
CA THR A 70 -9.30 -2.32 14.38
C THR A 70 -8.33 -3.43 14.75
N CYS A 71 -8.00 -4.34 13.83
CA CYS A 71 -7.06 -5.43 14.10
C CYS A 71 -5.63 -4.91 14.17
N GLN A 72 -4.73 -5.75 14.66
CA GLN A 72 -3.32 -5.40 14.79
C GLN A 72 -2.71 -5.04 13.42
N THR A 73 -3.03 -5.79 12.37
CA THR A 73 -2.55 -5.51 11.02
C THR A 73 -2.93 -4.10 10.57
N CYS A 74 -4.20 -3.70 10.75
CA CYS A 74 -4.65 -2.36 10.35
C CYS A 74 -3.97 -1.26 11.15
N ARG A 75 -3.68 -1.50 12.42
CA ARG A 75 -3.03 -0.51 13.28
C ARG A 75 -1.54 -0.38 13.03
N MET A 76 -0.88 -1.50 12.74
CA MET A 76 0.59 -1.54 12.64
C MET A 76 1.12 -1.27 11.24
N SER A 77 0.33 -1.52 10.19
CA SER A 77 0.79 -1.36 8.81
C SER A 77 1.28 0.06 8.50
N PRO A 78 0.57 1.14 8.91
CA PRO A 78 1.03 2.50 8.59
C PRO A 78 2.33 2.91 9.26
N VAL A 79 2.77 2.21 10.30
CA VAL A 79 3.96 2.56 11.09
C VAL A 79 5.10 1.54 10.92
N ASN A 80 5.10 0.78 9.82
CA ASN A 80 6.08 -0.27 9.55
C ASN A 80 6.11 -1.37 10.61
N GLY A 81 4.99 -1.60 11.27
CA GLY A 81 4.90 -2.63 12.29
C GLY A 81 4.47 -4.00 11.78
N HIS A 82 4.15 -4.13 10.49
CA HIS A 82 3.74 -5.40 9.89
C HIS A 82 4.86 -5.93 8.98
N PRO A 83 5.20 -7.23 9.06
CA PRO A 83 6.34 -7.77 8.29
C PRO A 83 6.14 -7.75 6.77
N ASP A 84 4.91 -7.70 6.29
CA ASP A 84 4.61 -7.76 4.86
C ASP A 84 4.13 -6.41 4.30
N VAL A 85 4.08 -5.36 5.11
CA VAL A 85 3.73 -4.01 4.67
C VAL A 85 4.90 -3.09 4.98
N HIS A 86 5.51 -2.56 3.92
CA HIS A 86 6.71 -1.73 4.01
C HIS A 86 6.38 -0.31 3.57
N VAL A 87 6.50 0.65 4.48
CA VAL A 87 6.36 2.07 4.15
C VAL A 87 7.76 2.63 3.97
N VAL A 88 8.06 3.05 2.75
CA VAL A 88 9.41 3.48 2.35
C VAL A 88 9.43 4.98 2.14
N ALA A 89 10.35 5.65 2.81
CA ALA A 89 10.57 7.09 2.65
C ALA A 89 12.05 7.35 2.38
N ALA A 90 12.36 8.40 1.62
CA ALA A 90 13.75 8.76 1.36
C ALA A 90 14.41 9.23 2.64
N GLU A 91 15.62 8.74 2.92
CA GLU A 91 16.42 9.19 4.06
C GLU A 91 16.97 10.61 3.86
N GLY A 92 17.11 11.03 2.61
CA GLY A 92 17.53 12.38 2.23
C GLY A 92 16.49 13.02 1.33
N LEU A 93 16.95 13.84 0.39
CA LEU A 93 16.06 14.54 -0.53
C LEU A 93 15.60 13.68 -1.71
N THR A 94 16.32 12.61 -2.00
CA THR A 94 16.06 11.77 -3.18
C THR A 94 16.23 10.28 -2.84
N TYR A 95 15.64 9.45 -3.70
CA TYR A 95 15.90 8.01 -3.72
C TYR A 95 17.00 7.76 -4.75
N GLY A 96 18.11 7.17 -4.31
CA GLY A 96 19.20 6.82 -5.19
C GLY A 96 19.14 5.39 -5.72
N VAL A 97 20.18 4.99 -6.45
CA VAL A 97 20.30 3.65 -7.03
C VAL A 97 20.24 2.55 -5.95
N ASP A 98 20.90 2.78 -4.81
CA ASP A 98 20.92 1.79 -3.73
C ASP A 98 19.54 1.61 -3.11
N ASP A 99 18.76 2.68 -2.97
CA ASP A 99 17.39 2.60 -2.49
C ASP A 99 16.51 1.77 -3.44
N ALA A 100 16.66 2.00 -4.74
CA ALA A 100 15.92 1.25 -5.76
C ALA A 100 16.31 -0.24 -5.74
N ARG A 101 17.60 -0.54 -5.61
CA ARG A 101 18.09 -1.93 -5.54
C ARG A 101 17.56 -2.65 -4.32
N GLU A 102 17.49 -1.96 -3.17
CA GLU A 102 16.94 -2.54 -1.95
C GLU A 102 15.44 -2.84 -2.09
N LEU A 103 14.67 -1.95 -2.74
CA LEU A 103 13.27 -2.21 -3.05
C LEU A 103 13.10 -3.45 -3.91
N VAL A 104 13.91 -3.58 -4.97
CA VAL A 104 13.87 -4.76 -5.85
C VAL A 104 14.18 -6.02 -5.06
N ARG A 105 15.21 -5.98 -4.20
CA ARG A 105 15.61 -7.13 -3.39
C ARG A 105 14.47 -7.56 -2.46
N GLN A 106 13.88 -6.61 -1.73
CA GLN A 106 12.80 -6.91 -0.79
C GLN A 106 11.53 -7.38 -1.50
N SER A 107 11.22 -6.81 -2.67
CA SER A 107 10.03 -7.20 -3.42
C SER A 107 10.10 -8.62 -3.98
N SER A 108 11.31 -9.18 -4.06
CA SER A 108 11.52 -10.56 -4.51
C SER A 108 11.30 -11.58 -3.40
N LEU A 109 11.14 -11.14 -2.15
CA LEU A 109 10.90 -12.05 -1.02
C LEU A 109 9.43 -12.38 -0.92
N SER A 110 9.15 -13.59 -0.43
CA SER A 110 7.77 -14.02 -0.20
C SER A 110 7.22 -13.36 1.07
N PRO A 111 5.90 -13.10 1.13
CA PRO A 111 5.30 -12.57 2.35
C PRO A 111 5.41 -13.59 3.50
N VAL A 112 5.45 -13.06 4.72
CA VAL A 112 5.62 -13.87 5.94
C VAL A 112 4.27 -14.40 6.42
N GLU A 113 3.25 -13.55 6.52
CA GLU A 113 1.94 -13.97 7.05
C GLU A 113 0.76 -13.41 6.25
N ALA A 114 0.91 -12.29 5.56
CA ALA A 114 -0.15 -11.73 4.71
C ALA A 114 -0.17 -12.43 3.35
N PRO A 115 -1.28 -12.32 2.60
CA PRO A 115 -1.33 -12.88 1.24
C PRO A 115 -0.45 -12.15 0.23
N TRP A 116 -0.07 -10.90 0.53
CA TRP A 116 0.67 -10.04 -0.36
C TRP A 116 1.86 -9.41 0.36
N ASN A 117 2.92 -9.12 -0.39
CA ASN A 117 4.03 -8.30 0.07
C ASN A 117 3.82 -6.90 -0.51
N VAL A 118 3.54 -5.91 0.35
CA VAL A 118 3.07 -4.61 -0.07
C VAL A 118 4.10 -3.53 0.26
N PHE A 119 4.39 -2.68 -0.73
CA PHE A 119 5.31 -1.56 -0.57
C PHE A 119 4.59 -0.25 -0.83
N VAL A 120 4.62 0.65 0.14
CA VAL A 120 4.16 2.02 0.01
C VAL A 120 5.40 2.90 -0.13
N VAL A 121 5.59 3.48 -1.30
CA VAL A 121 6.74 4.35 -1.58
C VAL A 121 6.26 5.78 -1.55
N GLU A 122 6.67 6.52 -0.53
CA GLU A 122 6.28 7.92 -0.38
C GLU A 122 7.15 8.81 -1.26
N ASP A 123 6.53 9.86 -1.82
CA ASP A 123 7.23 10.83 -2.67
C ASP A 123 8.03 10.14 -3.80
N ALA A 124 7.37 9.30 -4.57
CA ALA A 124 8.01 8.52 -5.63
C ALA A 124 8.65 9.39 -6.71
N ASP A 125 8.24 10.66 -6.83
CA ASP A 125 8.86 11.63 -7.73
C ASP A 125 10.29 12.00 -7.33
N ARG A 126 10.74 11.60 -6.15
CA ARG A 126 12.11 11.86 -5.68
C ARG A 126 13.14 10.81 -6.13
N PHE A 127 12.73 9.82 -6.89
CA PHE A 127 13.70 8.90 -7.50
C PHE A 127 14.57 9.63 -8.50
N THR A 128 15.89 9.36 -8.47
CA THR A 128 16.81 9.90 -9.47
C THR A 128 16.66 9.15 -10.79
N ASP A 129 17.21 9.71 -11.87
CA ASP A 129 17.14 9.07 -13.17
C ASP A 129 17.84 7.71 -13.22
N GLU A 130 18.87 7.50 -12.40
CA GLU A 130 19.59 6.24 -12.29
C GLU A 130 18.87 5.17 -11.48
N ALA A 131 17.93 5.58 -10.63
CA ALA A 131 17.25 4.68 -9.71
C ALA A 131 16.18 3.75 -10.33
#